data_41c9c454152fe28d9004da5e9c5b78bd
#
_entry.id   41c9c454152fe28d9004da5e9c5b78bd
#
_cell.length_a   1.000
_cell.length_b   1.000
_cell.length_c   1.000
_cell.angle_alpha   90.00
_cell.angle_beta   90.00
_cell.angle_gamma   90.00
#
_symmetry.space_group_name_H-M   'P 1'
#
loop_
_entity.id
_entity.type
_entity.pdbx_description
1 polymer ?
#
loop_
_entity_poly.entity_id
_entity_poly.type
_entity_poly.pdbx_seq_one_letter_code
_entity_poly.pdbx_strand_id
1 'polypeptide(L)'
;MTATHKTKLALAVMIGAGLALTSAANAKVGADKAEQLGGSLTPMGGEKAGNGGAIPAWTGGITKPPSGYKAGMFHPDPFAGDKVEFSITPANYKQYAGKLSPGQEAMFAKYKTFKMNVYPTRRSASAPQRTYDFTKRNATQCELVAGGEGVKNCAEGIPFPIPQNGYEVIWNHKLKYKGE
;
A
#
# COMPACT_ATOMS: atom_id res chain seq x y z
N MET A 1 -80.04 5.16 -27.03
CA MET A 1 -79.62 4.76 -25.67
C MET A 1 -78.13 4.55 -25.69
N THR A 2 -77.34 5.58 -25.32
CA THR A 2 -75.90 5.59 -25.43
C THR A 2 -75.30 5.69 -24.03
N ALA A 3 -74.63 4.66 -23.62
CA ALA A 3 -73.90 4.61 -22.34
C ALA A 3 -72.42 5.00 -22.58
N THR A 4 -72.05 6.12 -22.04
CA THR A 4 -70.72 6.68 -22.10
C THR A 4 -69.87 6.10 -20.94
N HIS A 5 -68.94 5.22 -21.25
CA HIS A 5 -67.92 4.78 -20.28
C HIS A 5 -66.80 5.81 -20.21
N LYS A 6 -66.75 6.54 -19.14
CA LYS A 6 -65.60 7.37 -18.77
C LYS A 6 -64.52 6.49 -18.12
N THR A 7 -63.54 6.11 -18.92
CA THR A 7 -62.37 5.44 -18.42
C THR A 7 -61.46 6.50 -17.78
N LYS A 8 -61.35 6.48 -16.47
CA LYS A 8 -60.39 7.28 -15.74
C LYS A 8 -59.02 6.62 -15.85
N LEU A 9 -58.18 7.25 -16.68
CA LEU A 9 -56.74 6.87 -16.75
C LEU A 9 -56.05 7.43 -15.51
N ALA A 10 -55.76 6.59 -14.54
CA ALA A 10 -54.96 6.93 -13.39
C ALA A 10 -53.50 6.86 -13.81
N LEU A 11 -52.91 8.01 -14.07
CA LEU A 11 -51.46 8.19 -14.31
C LEU A 11 -50.74 8.00 -12.97
N ALA A 12 -50.24 6.81 -12.69
CA ALA A 12 -49.36 6.55 -11.57
C ALA A 12 -47.96 7.09 -11.90
N VAL A 13 -47.69 8.30 -11.47
CA VAL A 13 -46.32 8.83 -11.48
C VAL A 13 -45.53 8.08 -10.38
N MET A 14 -44.85 7.01 -10.77
CA MET A 14 -43.83 6.43 -9.94
C MET A 14 -42.62 7.38 -9.91
N ILE A 15 -42.57 8.23 -8.90
CA ILE A 15 -41.34 8.91 -8.52
C ILE A 15 -40.40 7.86 -7.97
N GLY A 16 -39.62 7.28 -8.88
CA GLY A 16 -38.46 6.49 -8.50
C GLY A 16 -37.47 7.42 -7.82
N ALA A 17 -37.56 7.52 -6.49
CA ALA A 17 -36.49 8.07 -5.66
C ALA A 17 -35.30 7.12 -5.79
N GLY A 18 -34.49 7.32 -6.85
CA GLY A 18 -33.17 6.76 -6.94
C GLY A 18 -32.37 7.35 -5.78
N LEU A 19 -32.35 6.65 -4.64
CA LEU A 19 -31.30 6.81 -3.66
C LEU A 19 -29.99 6.47 -4.38
N ALA A 20 -29.38 7.50 -5.01
CA ALA A 20 -27.97 7.48 -5.27
C ALA A 20 -27.31 7.38 -3.89
N LEU A 21 -27.06 6.15 -3.46
CA LEU A 21 -26.06 5.88 -2.44
C LEU A 21 -24.73 6.36 -3.01
N THR A 22 -24.51 7.68 -2.92
CA THR A 22 -23.16 8.22 -2.94
C THR A 22 -22.51 7.58 -1.73
N SER A 23 -21.87 6.43 -1.95
CA SER A 23 -20.87 5.93 -1.04
C SER A 23 -19.87 7.07 -0.89
N ALA A 24 -20.08 7.92 0.13
CA ALA A 24 -19.01 8.74 0.62
C ALA A 24 -17.88 7.73 0.81
N ALA A 25 -16.82 7.86 0.01
CA ALA A 25 -15.63 7.03 0.15
C ALA A 25 -15.02 7.39 1.50
N ASN A 26 -15.59 6.83 2.56
CA ASN A 26 -15.03 6.89 3.89
C ASN A 26 -13.80 6.00 3.82
N ALA A 27 -12.63 6.63 3.73
CA ALA A 27 -11.34 5.96 3.79
C ALA A 27 -11.13 5.17 5.09
N LYS A 28 -12.02 5.37 6.06
CA LYS A 28 -12.02 4.66 7.34
C LYS A 28 -12.39 3.21 7.17
N VAL A 29 -11.54 2.34 7.71
CA VAL A 29 -11.92 0.95 7.90
C VAL A 29 -12.60 0.76 9.26
N GLY A 30 -13.37 -0.33 9.41
CA GLY A 30 -13.94 -0.71 10.70
C GLY A 30 -12.86 -1.08 11.72
N ALA A 31 -13.21 -1.02 13.00
CA ALA A 31 -12.29 -1.37 14.08
C ALA A 31 -11.75 -2.82 13.95
N ASP A 32 -12.59 -3.74 13.50
CA ASP A 32 -12.25 -5.14 13.22
C ASP A 32 -11.11 -5.28 12.21
N LYS A 33 -11.12 -4.48 11.15
CA LYS A 33 -10.03 -4.44 10.17
C LYS A 33 -8.79 -3.75 10.73
N ALA A 34 -8.96 -2.67 11.50
CA ALA A 34 -7.84 -1.96 12.12
C ALA A 34 -7.08 -2.84 13.14
N GLU A 35 -7.75 -3.81 13.79
CA GLU A 35 -7.10 -4.77 14.68
C GLU A 35 -6.15 -5.75 13.97
N GLN A 36 -6.23 -5.86 12.65
CA GLN A 36 -5.26 -6.66 11.88
C GLN A 36 -3.85 -6.04 11.90
N LEU A 37 -3.74 -4.73 12.14
CA LEU A 37 -2.45 -4.03 12.24
C LEU A 37 -1.66 -4.49 13.48
N GLY A 38 -0.46 -5.02 13.25
CA GLY A 38 0.35 -5.69 14.26
C GLY A 38 0.04 -7.18 14.46
N GLY A 39 -1.12 -7.65 13.99
CA GLY A 39 -1.53 -9.06 13.95
C GLY A 39 -1.12 -9.75 12.65
N SER A 40 -2.06 -9.96 11.73
CA SER A 40 -1.81 -10.52 10.39
C SER A 40 -1.12 -9.53 9.45
N LEU A 41 -1.36 -8.24 9.63
CA LEU A 41 -0.64 -7.17 8.96
C LEU A 41 0.50 -6.64 9.83
N THR A 42 1.54 -6.09 9.20
CA THR A 42 2.54 -5.29 9.92
C THR A 42 1.85 -4.04 10.50
N PRO A 43 2.44 -3.38 11.49
CA PRO A 43 1.88 -2.12 12.01
C PRO A 43 1.71 -1.02 10.97
N MET A 44 2.39 -1.12 9.83
CA MET A 44 2.31 -0.17 8.70
C MET A 44 1.38 -0.64 7.57
N GLY A 45 0.64 -1.75 7.76
CA GLY A 45 -0.39 -2.23 6.84
C GLY A 45 0.07 -3.22 5.77
N GLY A 46 1.36 -3.58 5.71
CA GLY A 46 1.83 -4.63 4.81
C GLY A 46 1.51 -6.02 5.34
N GLU A 47 1.41 -7.02 4.48
CA GLU A 47 1.26 -8.41 4.89
C GLU A 47 2.47 -8.84 5.76
N LYS A 48 2.19 -9.41 6.94
CA LYS A 48 3.25 -9.79 7.89
C LYS A 48 3.88 -11.12 7.53
N ALA A 49 3.08 -12.06 7.03
CA ALA A 49 3.57 -13.37 6.60
C ALA A 49 4.53 -13.25 5.42
N GLY A 50 5.41 -14.23 5.29
CA GLY A 50 6.17 -14.44 4.06
C GLY A 50 5.32 -15.16 3.00
N ASN A 51 5.89 -15.34 1.82
CA ASN A 51 5.22 -16.02 0.71
C ASN A 51 5.63 -17.51 0.56
N GLY A 52 6.27 -18.08 1.57
CA GLY A 52 6.80 -19.45 1.51
C GLY A 52 8.00 -19.63 0.58
N GLY A 53 8.57 -18.54 0.05
CA GLY A 53 9.70 -18.55 -0.88
C GLY A 53 10.67 -17.40 -0.62
N ALA A 54 10.93 -16.59 -1.65
CA ALA A 54 11.93 -15.53 -1.61
C ALA A 54 11.61 -14.36 -0.65
N ILE A 55 10.37 -14.21 -0.20
CA ILE A 55 9.96 -13.14 0.72
C ILE A 55 9.73 -13.73 2.12
N PRO A 56 10.62 -13.47 3.09
CA PRO A 56 10.45 -13.97 4.47
C PRO A 56 9.33 -13.23 5.20
N ALA A 57 8.85 -13.81 6.32
CA ALA A 57 7.95 -13.10 7.22
C ALA A 57 8.63 -11.86 7.82
N TRP A 58 7.86 -10.80 8.05
CA TRP A 58 8.36 -9.63 8.78
C TRP A 58 8.41 -9.93 10.29
N THR A 59 9.57 -9.71 10.90
CA THR A 59 9.86 -10.02 12.31
C THR A 59 10.16 -8.79 13.16
N GLY A 60 9.79 -7.60 12.70
CA GLY A 60 9.99 -6.34 13.42
C GLY A 60 10.97 -5.38 12.74
N GLY A 61 11.73 -5.85 11.77
CA GLY A 61 12.72 -5.04 11.06
C GLY A 61 13.95 -4.70 11.89
N ILE A 62 14.70 -3.70 11.46
CA ILE A 62 15.89 -3.20 12.19
C ILE A 62 15.43 -2.08 13.12
N THR A 63 15.57 -2.28 14.42
CA THR A 63 15.15 -1.32 15.46
C THR A 63 16.30 -0.58 16.12
N LYS A 64 17.56 -0.94 15.80
CA LYS A 64 18.76 -0.31 16.30
C LYS A 64 19.72 -0.02 15.17
N PRO A 65 20.44 1.08 15.21
CA PRO A 65 21.50 1.35 14.23
C PRO A 65 22.55 0.22 14.20
N PRO A 66 23.18 -0.01 13.05
CA PRO A 66 24.33 -0.93 12.96
C PRO A 66 25.45 -0.53 13.94
N SER A 67 26.21 -1.54 14.38
CA SER A 67 27.34 -1.32 15.28
C SER A 67 28.34 -0.29 14.68
N GLY A 68 28.82 0.64 15.51
CA GLY A 68 29.74 1.68 15.08
C GLY A 68 29.08 2.91 14.43
N TYR A 69 27.77 2.91 14.19
CA TYR A 69 27.07 4.10 13.69
C TYR A 69 27.05 5.20 14.75
N LYS A 70 27.34 6.44 14.32
CA LYS A 70 27.18 7.66 15.11
C LYS A 70 26.35 8.65 14.32
N ALA A 71 25.50 9.44 15.00
CA ALA A 71 24.69 10.48 14.34
C ALA A 71 25.60 11.43 13.53
N GLY A 72 25.17 11.76 12.32
CA GLY A 72 25.94 12.59 11.38
C GLY A 72 26.91 11.84 10.46
N MET A 73 27.12 10.54 10.67
CA MET A 73 27.88 9.71 9.73
C MET A 73 27.00 9.27 8.56
N PHE A 74 27.65 8.88 7.44
CA PHE A 74 26.96 8.10 6.41
C PHE A 74 26.42 6.81 7.01
N HIS A 75 25.21 6.42 6.57
CA HIS A 75 24.58 5.19 7.06
C HIS A 75 25.34 3.98 6.52
N PRO A 76 25.90 3.11 7.38
CA PRO A 76 26.53 1.89 6.93
C PRO A 76 25.47 0.93 6.41
N ASP A 77 25.84 0.13 5.42
CA ASP A 77 24.97 -0.96 4.93
C ASP A 77 24.87 -2.05 6.01
N PRO A 78 23.67 -2.29 6.58
CA PRO A 78 23.48 -3.33 7.59
C PRO A 78 23.64 -4.75 7.04
N PHE A 79 23.69 -4.90 5.71
CA PHE A 79 23.78 -6.17 5.00
C PHE A 79 25.04 -6.29 4.12
N ALA A 80 26.08 -5.51 4.43
CA ALA A 80 27.36 -5.51 3.70
C ALA A 80 27.98 -6.92 3.53
N GLY A 81 27.63 -7.87 4.41
CA GLY A 81 28.06 -9.28 4.32
C GLY A 81 27.23 -10.16 3.38
N ASP A 82 26.12 -9.65 2.82
CA ASP A 82 25.27 -10.43 1.92
C ASP A 82 25.99 -10.74 0.62
N LYS A 83 25.87 -11.98 0.17
CA LYS A 83 26.40 -12.42 -1.12
C LYS A 83 25.35 -12.33 -2.21
N VAL A 84 25.81 -12.06 -3.43
CA VAL A 84 24.95 -12.13 -4.62
C VAL A 84 24.49 -13.58 -4.80
N GLU A 85 23.19 -13.82 -4.82
CA GLU A 85 22.62 -15.14 -5.09
C GLU A 85 22.80 -15.51 -6.56
N PHE A 86 22.49 -14.58 -7.46
CA PHE A 86 22.74 -14.70 -8.90
C PHE A 86 22.72 -13.33 -9.57
N SER A 87 23.19 -13.28 -10.82
CA SER A 87 23.17 -12.06 -11.63
C SER A 87 22.37 -12.26 -12.90
N ILE A 88 21.55 -11.28 -13.21
CA ILE A 88 20.82 -11.20 -14.49
C ILE A 88 21.59 -10.25 -15.41
N THR A 89 21.81 -10.70 -16.65
CA THR A 89 22.60 -10.02 -17.68
C THR A 89 21.87 -10.09 -19.02
N PRO A 90 22.31 -9.37 -20.06
CA PRO A 90 21.78 -9.50 -21.42
C PRO A 90 21.83 -10.93 -21.97
N ALA A 91 22.73 -11.77 -21.48
CA ALA A 91 22.87 -13.15 -21.93
C ALA A 91 21.82 -14.11 -21.37
N ASN A 92 21.28 -13.82 -20.16
CA ASN A 92 20.39 -14.74 -19.44
C ASN A 92 19.03 -14.16 -19.02
N TYR A 93 18.76 -12.86 -19.25
CA TYR A 93 17.54 -12.21 -18.74
C TYR A 93 16.23 -12.88 -19.18
N LYS A 94 16.21 -13.49 -20.38
CA LYS A 94 15.01 -14.19 -20.90
C LYS A 94 14.59 -15.35 -20.03
N GLN A 95 15.52 -15.97 -19.29
CA GLN A 95 15.21 -17.03 -18.32
C GLN A 95 14.44 -16.53 -17.10
N TYR A 96 14.48 -15.21 -16.88
CA TYR A 96 13.84 -14.51 -15.76
C TYR A 96 12.67 -13.62 -16.19
N ALA A 97 12.21 -13.69 -17.44
CA ALA A 97 11.17 -12.79 -18.00
C ALA A 97 9.93 -12.70 -17.12
N GLY A 98 9.45 -13.82 -16.56
CA GLY A 98 8.30 -13.83 -15.64
C GLY A 98 8.51 -13.13 -14.29
N LYS A 99 9.75 -12.66 -14.02
CA LYS A 99 10.13 -11.94 -12.79
C LYS A 99 10.62 -10.52 -13.07
N LEU A 100 10.66 -10.12 -14.33
CA LEU A 100 11.13 -8.81 -14.77
C LEU A 100 9.95 -7.96 -15.24
N SER A 101 10.05 -6.66 -15.05
CA SER A 101 9.13 -5.72 -15.69
C SER A 101 9.50 -5.53 -17.17
N PRO A 102 8.54 -5.11 -18.04
CA PRO A 102 8.84 -4.79 -19.44
C PRO A 102 9.98 -3.76 -19.60
N GLY A 103 10.08 -2.79 -18.68
CA GLY A 103 11.17 -1.82 -18.67
C GLY A 103 12.53 -2.44 -18.37
N GLN A 104 12.61 -3.39 -17.44
CA GLN A 104 13.84 -4.12 -17.15
C GLN A 104 14.26 -5.01 -18.33
N GLU A 105 13.34 -5.69 -18.97
CA GLU A 105 13.63 -6.47 -20.19
C GLU A 105 14.16 -5.59 -21.30
N ALA A 106 13.55 -4.40 -21.53
CA ALA A 106 14.04 -3.43 -22.51
C ALA A 106 15.45 -2.92 -22.17
N MET A 107 15.78 -2.75 -20.89
CA MET A 107 17.13 -2.38 -20.45
C MET A 107 18.16 -3.47 -20.80
N PHE A 108 17.85 -4.74 -20.52
CA PHE A 108 18.73 -5.86 -20.88
C PHE A 108 18.88 -6.03 -22.38
N ALA A 109 17.82 -5.83 -23.15
CA ALA A 109 17.88 -5.91 -24.62
C ALA A 109 18.76 -4.80 -25.23
N LYS A 110 18.67 -3.59 -24.66
CA LYS A 110 19.35 -2.40 -25.23
C LYS A 110 20.80 -2.27 -24.77
N TYR A 111 21.09 -2.48 -23.49
CA TYR A 111 22.40 -2.17 -22.91
C TYR A 111 23.21 -3.43 -22.61
N LYS A 112 24.28 -3.64 -23.40
CA LYS A 112 25.11 -4.84 -23.31
C LYS A 112 25.85 -5.02 -21.99
N THR A 113 26.09 -3.93 -21.26
CA THR A 113 26.79 -3.92 -19.97
C THR A 113 25.84 -3.89 -18.78
N PHE A 114 24.53 -3.80 -19.02
CA PHE A 114 23.56 -3.76 -17.93
C PHE A 114 23.57 -5.08 -17.16
N LYS A 115 23.64 -4.97 -15.83
CA LYS A 115 23.69 -6.13 -14.94
C LYS A 115 22.85 -5.83 -13.69
N MET A 116 22.05 -6.80 -13.29
CA MET A 116 21.28 -6.78 -12.06
C MET A 116 21.76 -7.91 -11.15
N ASN A 117 22.37 -7.57 -10.03
CA ASN A 117 22.67 -8.54 -8.99
C ASN A 117 21.44 -8.74 -8.11
N VAL A 118 21.12 -9.99 -7.82
CA VAL A 118 20.02 -10.37 -6.93
C VAL A 118 20.60 -10.81 -5.60
N TYR A 119 20.05 -10.27 -4.53
CA TYR A 119 20.43 -10.53 -3.14
C TYR A 119 19.24 -11.11 -2.37
N PRO A 120 19.45 -11.72 -1.20
CA PRO A 120 18.38 -12.17 -0.33
C PRO A 120 17.41 -11.01 -0.01
N THR A 121 16.11 -11.29 -0.09
CA THR A 121 15.10 -10.31 0.31
C THR A 121 15.16 -10.06 1.80
N ARG A 122 15.29 -8.79 2.20
CA ARG A 122 15.30 -8.34 3.59
C ARG A 122 14.03 -7.53 3.87
N ARG A 123 13.39 -7.78 5.00
CA ARG A 123 12.24 -7.00 5.47
C ARG A 123 12.66 -6.18 6.69
N SER A 124 13.58 -5.24 6.44
CA SER A 124 14.27 -4.46 7.46
C SER A 124 13.51 -3.23 7.94
N ALA A 125 12.43 -2.83 7.27
CA ALA A 125 11.68 -1.63 7.63
C ALA A 125 11.09 -1.73 9.04
N SER A 126 11.32 -0.70 9.84
CA SER A 126 10.72 -0.49 11.16
C SER A 126 10.46 1.01 11.38
N ALA A 127 9.66 1.33 12.37
CA ALA A 127 9.38 2.70 12.80
C ALA A 127 9.29 2.75 14.33
N PRO A 128 9.38 3.95 14.96
CA PRO A 128 9.10 4.10 16.38
C PRO A 128 7.69 3.66 16.76
N GLN A 129 7.49 3.19 17.99
CA GLN A 129 6.19 2.72 18.46
C GLN A 129 5.09 3.78 18.30
N ARG A 130 5.40 5.05 18.57
CA ARG A 130 4.41 6.14 18.39
C ARG A 130 3.90 6.22 16.94
N THR A 131 4.76 5.97 15.94
CA THR A 131 4.36 5.97 14.53
C THR A 131 3.42 4.80 14.21
N TYR A 132 3.62 3.66 14.85
CA TYR A 132 2.70 2.52 14.77
C TYR A 132 1.35 2.83 15.41
N ASP A 133 1.36 3.46 16.58
CA ASP A 133 0.14 3.86 17.29
C ASP A 133 -0.67 4.88 16.48
N PHE A 134 -0.01 5.87 15.90
CA PHE A 134 -0.64 6.83 15.00
C PHE A 134 -1.15 6.19 13.71
N THR A 135 -0.42 5.24 13.14
CA THR A 135 -0.87 4.49 11.96
C THR A 135 -2.14 3.70 12.27
N LYS A 136 -2.20 3.03 13.43
CA LYS A 136 -3.41 2.31 13.87
C LYS A 136 -4.59 3.27 14.08
N ARG A 137 -4.37 4.43 14.69
CA ARG A 137 -5.37 5.49 14.82
C ARG A 137 -5.86 5.96 13.45
N ASN A 138 -4.96 6.20 12.52
CA ASN A 138 -5.27 6.68 11.17
C ASN A 138 -6.22 5.73 10.44
N ALA A 139 -6.09 4.41 10.61
CA ALA A 139 -6.96 3.43 9.98
C ALA A 139 -8.45 3.72 10.19
N THR A 140 -8.82 4.26 11.36
CA THR A 140 -10.22 4.54 11.74
C THR A 140 -10.57 6.02 11.74
N GLN A 141 -9.62 6.94 11.63
CA GLN A 141 -9.86 8.38 11.79
C GLN A 141 -9.45 9.22 10.58
N CYS A 142 -8.41 8.82 9.85
CA CYS A 142 -7.94 9.55 8.69
C CYS A 142 -8.95 9.46 7.55
N GLU A 143 -9.20 10.57 6.86
CA GLU A 143 -10.20 10.69 5.81
C GLU A 143 -9.63 11.42 4.60
N LEU A 144 -10.05 11.00 3.41
CA LEU A 144 -9.87 11.83 2.22
C LEU A 144 -10.80 13.05 2.28
N VAL A 145 -10.34 14.21 1.84
CA VAL A 145 -11.24 15.30 1.50
C VAL A 145 -11.94 15.02 0.17
N ALA A 146 -13.02 15.74 -0.12
CA ALA A 146 -13.79 15.57 -1.33
C ALA A 146 -12.89 15.59 -2.58
N GLY A 147 -13.13 14.67 -3.51
CA GLY A 147 -12.32 14.54 -4.74
C GLY A 147 -10.96 13.86 -4.56
N GLY A 148 -10.57 13.50 -3.32
CA GLY A 148 -9.27 12.87 -3.06
C GLY A 148 -8.08 13.83 -3.09
N GLU A 149 -8.32 15.14 -3.11
CA GLU A 149 -7.28 16.18 -3.26
C GLU A 149 -6.48 16.43 -1.97
N GLY A 150 -6.92 15.89 -0.85
CA GLY A 150 -6.25 16.07 0.45
C GLY A 150 -6.68 15.03 1.47
N VAL A 151 -6.15 15.17 2.68
CA VAL A 151 -6.49 14.35 3.83
C VAL A 151 -6.80 15.22 5.05
N LYS A 152 -7.61 14.71 5.97
CA LYS A 152 -7.93 15.36 7.24
C LYS A 152 -7.98 14.34 8.37
N ASN A 153 -7.87 14.80 9.60
CA ASN A 153 -7.91 13.99 10.83
C ASN A 153 -6.81 12.91 10.90
N CYS A 154 -5.74 13.07 10.11
CA CYS A 154 -4.62 12.16 10.10
C CYS A 154 -3.53 12.59 11.08
N ALA A 155 -2.90 11.63 11.72
CA ALA A 155 -1.68 11.81 12.49
C ALA A 155 -0.46 11.36 11.66
N GLU A 156 0.73 11.50 12.24
CA GLU A 156 1.97 10.94 11.70
C GLU A 156 1.82 9.44 11.36
N GLY A 157 2.63 8.94 10.44
CA GLY A 157 2.64 7.53 10.05
C GLY A 157 2.03 7.30 8.67
N ILE A 158 1.38 6.16 8.49
CA ILE A 158 0.66 5.85 7.26
C ILE A 158 -0.78 6.35 7.40
N PRO A 159 -1.26 7.25 6.52
CA PRO A 159 -2.62 7.76 6.58
C PRO A 159 -3.69 6.67 6.44
N PHE A 160 -3.52 5.76 5.50
CA PHE A 160 -4.48 4.71 5.17
C PHE A 160 -3.79 3.34 5.14
N PRO A 161 -3.45 2.75 6.30
CA PRO A 161 -2.66 1.51 6.33
C PRO A 161 -3.37 0.31 5.68
N ILE A 162 -4.69 0.40 5.50
CA ILE A 162 -5.52 -0.58 4.78
C ILE A 162 -6.29 0.18 3.68
N PRO A 163 -5.61 0.58 2.60
CA PRO A 163 -6.20 1.46 1.60
C PRO A 163 -7.33 0.78 0.83
N GLN A 164 -8.38 1.54 0.52
CA GLN A 164 -9.57 1.08 -0.19
C GLN A 164 -9.62 1.56 -1.65
N ASN A 165 -8.77 2.51 -2.02
CA ASN A 165 -8.73 3.08 -3.38
C ASN A 165 -7.35 3.67 -3.71
N GLY A 166 -7.16 4.06 -4.98
CA GLY A 166 -5.89 4.58 -5.48
C GLY A 166 -5.48 5.93 -4.86
N TYR A 167 -6.42 6.80 -4.49
CA TYR A 167 -6.09 8.07 -3.82
C TYR A 167 -5.43 7.82 -2.46
N GLU A 168 -5.95 6.89 -1.69
CA GLU A 168 -5.36 6.50 -0.41
C GLU A 168 -3.93 5.94 -0.57
N VAL A 169 -3.70 5.13 -1.59
CA VAL A 169 -2.36 4.60 -1.91
C VAL A 169 -1.39 5.73 -2.23
N ILE A 170 -1.81 6.72 -3.03
CA ILE A 170 -0.97 7.88 -3.37
C ILE A 170 -0.69 8.74 -2.14
N TRP A 171 -1.68 8.98 -1.29
CA TRP A 171 -1.46 9.73 -0.05
C TRP A 171 -0.55 8.99 0.93
N ASN A 172 -0.64 7.66 1.02
CA ASN A 172 0.32 6.87 1.78
C ASN A 172 1.75 7.08 1.28
N HIS A 173 1.95 7.09 -0.05
CA HIS A 173 3.27 7.35 -0.63
C HIS A 173 3.79 8.76 -0.29
N LYS A 174 2.92 9.77 -0.36
CA LYS A 174 3.30 11.19 -0.12
C LYS A 174 3.60 11.48 1.35
N LEU A 175 2.81 10.94 2.27
CA LEU A 175 2.79 11.28 3.70
C LEU A 175 3.39 10.20 4.61
N LYS A 176 3.93 9.11 4.05
CA LYS A 176 4.58 8.07 4.86
C LYS A 176 5.66 8.64 5.79
N TYR A 177 5.83 8.03 6.93
CA TYR A 177 6.95 8.30 7.83
C TYR A 177 8.29 8.13 7.10
N LYS A 178 9.16 9.10 7.24
CA LYS A 178 10.47 9.17 6.54
C LYS A 178 11.68 9.20 7.48
N GLY A 179 11.45 9.02 8.77
CA GLY A 179 12.46 9.16 9.83
C GLY A 179 12.37 10.53 10.52
N GLU A 180 13.17 10.68 11.56
CA GLU A 180 13.39 11.89 12.36
C GLU A 180 14.73 12.51 12.05
#